data_7186ba651f82a6641aca9d9a6faca927
#
_entry.id   7186ba651f82a6641aca9d9a6faca927
#
_cell.length_a   1.000
_cell.length_b   1.000
_cell.length_c   1.000
_cell.angle_alpha   90.00
_cell.angle_beta   90.00
_cell.angle_gamma   90.00
#
_symmetry.space_group_name_H-M   'P 1'
#
loop_
_entity.id
_entity.type
_entity.pdbx_description
1 polymer ?
#
loop_
_entity_poly.entity_id
_entity_poly.type
_entity_poly.pdbx_seq_one_letter_code
_entity_poly.pdbx_strand_id
1 'polypeptide(L)'
;MYKRQIDCGGTKRHEQIANFQLWSANDVDHRLAPDKFAKIIELGEAAFSYLADLGDLEVEVEYQSDTIGKYGLDFDGANFLLTSKQTDCLAKDKCGINLEVVGNCCDPSSGCC
;
A
#
# COMPACT_ATOMS: atom_id res chain seq x y z
N MET A 1 -4.89 -6.09 -6.84
CA MET A 1 -3.79 -5.63 -7.74
C MET A 1 -2.59 -6.55 -7.59
N TYR A 2 -1.97 -6.91 -8.69
CA TYR A 2 -0.70 -7.64 -8.68
C TYR A 2 0.46 -6.66 -8.79
N LYS A 3 1.35 -6.69 -7.83
CA LYS A 3 2.57 -5.91 -7.84
C LYS A 3 3.75 -6.84 -8.15
N ARG A 4 4.54 -6.48 -9.14
CA ARG A 4 5.78 -7.16 -9.50
C ARG A 4 6.92 -6.18 -9.32
N GLN A 5 7.93 -6.60 -8.62
CA GLN A 5 9.12 -5.78 -8.41
C GLN A 5 10.38 -6.65 -8.40
N ILE A 6 11.50 -6.02 -8.68
CA ILE A 6 12.83 -6.58 -8.50
C ILE A 6 13.53 -5.72 -7.46
N ASP A 7 14.14 -6.33 -6.47
CA ASP A 7 14.94 -5.62 -5.48
C ASP A 7 16.37 -5.38 -5.97
N CYS A 8 17.14 -4.59 -5.24
CA CYS A 8 18.52 -4.28 -5.60
C CYS A 8 19.46 -5.50 -5.53
N GLY A 9 19.04 -6.58 -4.93
CA GLY A 9 19.73 -7.88 -4.94
C GLY A 9 19.36 -8.77 -6.12
N GLY A 10 18.50 -8.29 -7.05
CA GLY A 10 18.05 -9.03 -8.22
C GLY A 10 16.93 -10.04 -7.95
N THR A 11 16.37 -10.08 -6.74
CA THR A 11 15.28 -10.98 -6.40
C THR A 11 13.96 -10.44 -6.93
N LYS A 12 13.26 -11.26 -7.71
CA LYS A 12 11.92 -10.95 -8.19
C LYS A 12 10.89 -11.23 -7.10
N ARG A 13 10.03 -10.26 -6.83
CA ARG A 13 8.96 -10.37 -5.83
C ARG A 13 7.61 -10.15 -6.48
N HIS A 14 6.63 -10.91 -6.02
CA HIS A 14 5.25 -10.81 -6.46
C HIS A 14 4.37 -10.62 -5.22
N GLU A 15 3.55 -9.60 -5.24
CA GLU A 15 2.62 -9.30 -4.16
C GLU A 15 1.22 -9.15 -4.72
N GLN A 16 0.24 -9.60 -3.95
CA GLN A 16 -1.17 -9.33 -4.20
C GLN A 16 -1.67 -8.35 -3.15
N ILE A 17 -2.30 -7.30 -3.59
CA ILE A 17 -2.78 -6.22 -2.72
C ILE A 17 -4.20 -5.88 -3.15
N ALA A 18 -5.10 -5.72 -2.18
CA ALA A 18 -6.41 -5.13 -2.40
C ALA A 18 -6.25 -3.60 -2.40
N ASN A 19 -6.24 -3.01 -3.59
CA ASN A 19 -6.04 -1.57 -3.74
C ASN A 19 -7.37 -0.87 -4.02
N PHE A 20 -7.65 0.16 -3.23
CA PHE A 20 -8.80 1.06 -3.40
C PHE A 20 -8.30 2.44 -3.78
N GLN A 21 -8.90 3.01 -4.80
CA GLN A 21 -8.57 4.34 -5.24
C GLN A 21 -9.61 5.33 -4.72
N LEU A 22 -9.17 6.34 -4.00
CA LEU A 22 -9.97 7.46 -3.56
C LEU A 22 -9.59 8.70 -4.34
N TRP A 23 -10.57 9.28 -4.98
CA TRP A 23 -10.41 10.54 -5.71
C TRP A 23 -11.19 11.64 -5.00
N SER A 24 -10.51 12.74 -4.67
CA SER A 24 -11.16 13.91 -4.10
C SER A 24 -11.49 14.92 -5.19
N ALA A 25 -12.75 15.31 -5.26
CA ALA A 25 -13.21 16.43 -6.07
C ALA A 25 -13.76 17.51 -5.15
N ASN A 26 -13.92 18.72 -5.69
CA ASN A 26 -14.59 19.83 -4.99
C ASN A 26 -16.10 19.63 -4.85
N ASP A 27 -16.56 18.41 -5.04
CA ASP A 27 -17.96 18.01 -4.96
C ASP A 27 -18.30 17.53 -3.55
N VAL A 28 -18.81 18.43 -2.75
CA VAL A 28 -19.18 18.18 -1.35
C VAL A 28 -20.41 17.29 -1.23
N ASP A 29 -21.26 17.28 -2.24
CA ASP A 29 -22.54 16.55 -2.23
C ASP A 29 -22.37 15.05 -2.48
N HIS A 30 -21.25 14.65 -3.10
CA HIS A 30 -20.94 13.25 -3.43
C HIS A 30 -19.81 12.66 -2.58
N ARG A 31 -19.67 13.10 -1.35
CA ARG A 31 -18.69 12.53 -0.41
C ARG A 31 -18.93 11.04 -0.20
N LEU A 32 -17.85 10.29 -0.17
CA LEU A 32 -17.89 8.87 0.14
C LEU A 32 -18.18 8.68 1.64
N ALA A 33 -19.41 8.28 1.97
CA ALA A 33 -19.77 7.92 3.33
C ALA A 33 -19.15 6.59 3.75
N PRO A 34 -18.86 6.38 5.05
CA PRO A 34 -18.25 5.14 5.55
C PRO A 34 -19.04 3.88 5.17
N ASP A 35 -20.37 3.90 5.28
CA ASP A 35 -21.24 2.76 4.93
C ASP A 35 -21.15 2.44 3.44
N LYS A 36 -21.04 3.43 2.58
CA LYS A 36 -20.87 3.24 1.15
C LYS A 36 -19.49 2.61 0.84
N PHE A 37 -18.46 3.05 1.54
CA PHE A 37 -17.13 2.48 1.38
C PHE A 37 -17.09 1.02 1.87
N ALA A 38 -17.67 0.72 3.02
CA ALA A 38 -17.81 -0.65 3.51
C ALA A 38 -18.51 -1.55 2.50
N LYS A 39 -19.59 -1.05 1.87
CA LYS A 39 -20.32 -1.78 0.83
C LYS A 39 -19.48 -2.03 -0.41
N ILE A 40 -18.62 -1.10 -0.80
CA ILE A 40 -17.67 -1.28 -1.92
C ILE A 40 -16.69 -2.40 -1.60
N ILE A 41 -16.19 -2.46 -0.36
CA ILE A 41 -15.30 -3.54 0.09
C ILE A 41 -16.01 -4.89 0.01
N GLU A 42 -17.22 -5.02 0.54
CA GLU A 42 -18.02 -6.24 0.46
C GLU A 42 -18.26 -6.71 -0.98
N LEU A 43 -18.57 -5.78 -1.87
CA LEU A 43 -18.76 -6.08 -3.30
C LEU A 43 -17.44 -6.55 -3.94
N GLY A 44 -16.33 -5.95 -3.54
CA GLY A 44 -14.98 -6.38 -3.98
C GLY A 44 -14.66 -7.79 -3.52
N GLU A 45 -14.93 -8.11 -2.27
CA GLU A 45 -14.75 -9.46 -1.71
C GLU A 45 -15.57 -10.49 -2.48
N ALA A 46 -16.84 -10.20 -2.72
CA ALA A 46 -17.72 -11.09 -3.49
C ALA A 46 -17.25 -11.27 -4.93
N ALA A 47 -16.79 -10.20 -5.58
CA ALA A 47 -16.35 -10.23 -6.97
C ALA A 47 -15.02 -10.96 -7.17
N PHE A 48 -14.13 -10.89 -6.17
CA PHE A 48 -12.77 -11.44 -6.27
C PHE A 48 -12.53 -12.68 -5.40
N SER A 49 -13.56 -13.25 -4.82
CA SER A 49 -13.48 -14.44 -3.96
C SER A 49 -12.81 -15.64 -4.63
N TYR A 50 -12.77 -15.66 -5.96
CA TYR A 50 -12.11 -16.72 -6.74
C TYR A 50 -10.59 -16.57 -6.84
N LEU A 51 -10.02 -15.40 -6.49
CA LEU A 51 -8.58 -15.13 -6.67
C LEU A 51 -7.75 -15.48 -5.43
N ALA A 52 -8.29 -15.27 -4.27
CA ALA A 52 -7.71 -15.59 -2.98
C ALA A 52 -8.74 -15.23 -1.90
N ASP A 53 -8.51 -15.69 -0.69
CA ASP A 53 -9.24 -15.16 0.45
C ASP A 53 -8.79 -13.69 0.65
N LEU A 54 -9.65 -12.73 0.30
CA LEU A 54 -9.32 -11.31 0.40
C LEU A 54 -9.02 -10.88 1.84
N GLY A 55 -9.44 -11.68 2.83
CA GLY A 55 -9.11 -11.47 4.23
C GLY A 55 -7.61 -11.53 4.53
N ASP A 56 -6.84 -12.23 3.67
CA ASP A 56 -5.40 -12.36 3.82
C ASP A 56 -4.60 -11.31 3.02
N LEU A 57 -5.29 -10.50 2.21
CA LEU A 57 -4.63 -9.48 1.41
C LEU A 57 -4.42 -8.19 2.20
N GLU A 58 -3.25 -7.61 2.05
CA GLU A 58 -3.01 -6.24 2.52
C GLU A 58 -3.94 -5.26 1.79
N VAL A 59 -4.64 -4.43 2.53
CA VAL A 59 -5.46 -3.36 1.97
C VAL A 59 -4.62 -2.10 1.85
N GLU A 60 -4.61 -1.53 0.66
CA GLU A 60 -3.92 -0.29 0.34
C GLU A 60 -4.90 0.70 -0.28
N VAL A 61 -4.82 1.94 0.14
CA VAL A 61 -5.63 3.02 -0.41
C VAL A 61 -4.71 4.00 -1.15
N GLU A 62 -5.04 4.25 -2.39
CA GLU A 62 -4.40 5.26 -3.23
C GLU A 62 -5.22 6.54 -3.19
N TYR A 63 -4.61 7.62 -2.77
CA TYR A 63 -5.26 8.92 -2.60
C TYR A 63 -4.45 10.02 -3.27
N GLN A 64 -5.14 10.89 -3.97
CA GLN A 64 -4.54 12.05 -4.63
C GLN A 64 -4.60 13.27 -3.71
N SER A 65 -3.42 13.72 -3.26
CA SER A 65 -3.25 15.05 -2.68
C SER A 65 -2.38 15.90 -3.63
N ASP A 66 -1.21 16.33 -3.24
CA ASP A 66 -0.24 16.98 -4.14
C ASP A 66 0.28 16.00 -5.20
N THR A 67 0.43 14.75 -4.79
CA THR A 67 0.75 13.62 -5.64
C THR A 67 -0.05 12.40 -5.19
N ILE A 68 0.02 11.32 -5.95
CA ILE A 68 -0.61 10.05 -5.54
C ILE A 68 0.17 9.48 -4.37
N GLY A 69 -0.49 9.37 -3.22
CA GLY A 69 0.01 8.70 -2.03
C GLY A 69 -0.64 7.34 -1.84
N LYS A 70 0.10 6.41 -1.25
CA LYS A 70 -0.38 5.09 -0.87
C LYS A 70 -0.41 4.97 0.65
N TYR A 71 -1.55 4.54 1.16
CA TYR A 71 -1.83 4.51 2.59
C TYR A 71 -2.38 3.15 2.99
N GLY A 72 -2.16 2.77 4.23
CA GLY A 72 -2.93 1.71 4.87
C GLY A 72 -4.32 2.21 5.25
N LEU A 73 -5.19 1.30 5.60
CA LEU A 73 -6.56 1.59 6.02
C LEU A 73 -6.79 1.09 7.44
N ASP A 74 -7.34 1.94 8.27
CA ASP A 74 -7.80 1.62 9.61
C ASP A 74 -9.24 2.11 9.82
N PHE A 75 -9.86 1.69 10.91
CA PHE A 75 -11.24 2.06 11.24
C PHE A 75 -11.37 2.29 12.75
N ASP A 76 -11.84 3.47 13.14
CA ASP A 76 -11.98 3.85 14.55
C ASP A 76 -13.34 3.52 15.17
N GLY A 77 -14.21 2.85 14.43
CA GLY A 77 -15.60 2.55 14.79
C GLY A 77 -16.63 3.48 14.17
N ALA A 78 -16.21 4.62 13.64
CA ALA A 78 -17.06 5.61 12.99
C ALA A 78 -16.52 6.06 11.63
N ASN A 79 -15.20 6.19 11.50
CA ASN A 79 -14.53 6.69 10.30
C ASN A 79 -13.43 5.74 9.83
N PHE A 80 -13.22 5.68 8.53
CA PHE A 80 -12.03 5.08 7.95
C PHE A 80 -10.87 6.08 8.03
N LEU A 81 -9.69 5.57 8.41
CA LEU A 81 -8.48 6.35 8.61
C LEU A 81 -7.42 5.90 7.62
N LEU A 82 -6.81 6.85 6.93
CA LEU A 82 -5.64 6.59 6.12
C LEU A 82 -4.41 6.62 7.02
N THR A 83 -3.68 5.52 7.05
CA THR A 83 -2.47 5.38 7.85
C THR A 83 -1.23 5.48 6.98
N SER A 84 -0.16 6.06 7.52
CA SER A 84 1.10 6.17 6.79
C SER A 84 1.73 4.79 6.57
N LYS A 85 2.31 4.62 5.39
CA LYS A 85 3.12 3.45 5.05
C LYS A 85 4.58 3.88 4.94
N GLN A 86 5.47 3.00 5.29
CA GLN A 86 6.90 3.21 5.14
C GLN A 86 7.47 2.18 4.19
N THR A 87 8.42 2.59 3.39
CA THR A 87 9.19 1.67 2.56
C THR A 87 10.46 1.26 3.28
N ASP A 88 10.93 0.08 2.96
CA ASP A 88 12.18 -0.45 3.51
C ASP A 88 12.95 -1.20 2.41
N CYS A 89 14.22 -1.42 2.65
CA CYS A 89 15.04 -2.18 1.72
C CYS A 89 14.67 -3.67 1.79
N LEU A 90 14.22 -4.23 0.67
CA LEU A 90 13.86 -5.64 0.56
C LEU A 90 15.07 -6.58 0.43
N ALA A 91 16.25 -6.02 0.19
CA ALA A 91 17.48 -6.78 -0.04
C ALA A 91 18.53 -6.50 1.04
N LYS A 92 18.11 -6.30 2.28
CA LYS A 92 18.99 -5.98 3.42
C LYS A 92 20.13 -6.99 3.59
N ASP A 93 19.82 -8.25 3.43
CA ASP A 93 20.76 -9.37 3.51
C ASP A 93 21.81 -9.36 2.40
N LYS A 94 21.46 -8.81 1.23
CA LYS A 94 22.35 -8.74 0.06
C LYS A 94 23.08 -7.41 -0.06
N CYS A 95 22.50 -6.35 0.49
CA CYS A 95 23.09 -5.00 0.46
C CYS A 95 24.12 -4.75 1.56
N GLY A 96 24.30 -5.67 2.49
CA GLY A 96 25.25 -5.54 3.61
C GLY A 96 24.90 -4.40 4.58
N ILE A 97 23.65 -3.97 4.61
CA ILE A 97 23.19 -2.92 5.50
C ILE A 97 23.13 -3.46 6.92
N ASN A 98 23.93 -2.87 7.79
CA ASN A 98 23.83 -3.15 9.22
C ASN A 98 22.68 -2.31 9.81
N LEU A 99 21.68 -2.97 10.38
CA LEU A 99 20.48 -2.33 10.92
C LEU A 99 20.76 -1.37 12.09
N GLU A 100 21.95 -1.45 12.67
CA GLU A 100 22.38 -0.56 13.76
C GLU A 100 22.79 0.83 13.28
N VAL A 101 23.05 0.98 12.00
CA VAL A 101 23.37 2.26 11.39
C VAL A 101 22.19 2.68 10.54
N VAL A 102 21.34 3.55 11.07
CA VAL A 102 20.29 4.22 10.30
C VAL A 102 20.94 5.19 9.32
N GLY A 103 21.65 4.63 8.33
CA GLY A 103 22.19 5.36 7.20
C GLY A 103 21.23 5.30 6.04
N ASN A 104 21.23 6.31 5.19
CA ASN A 104 20.49 6.28 3.94
C ASN A 104 20.86 5.03 3.13
N CYS A 105 19.87 4.19 2.85
CA CYS A 105 20.02 3.05 1.96
C CYS A 105 20.51 3.44 0.56
N CYS A 106 20.41 4.69 0.21
CA CYS A 106 20.74 5.26 -1.09
C CYS A 106 22.00 6.12 -1.03
N ASP A 107 23.00 5.73 -0.29
CA ASP A 107 24.31 6.38 -0.35
C ASP A 107 25.02 5.93 -1.65
N PRO A 108 25.35 6.87 -2.58
CA PRO A 108 26.03 6.54 -3.84
C PRO A 108 27.39 5.84 -3.64
N SER A 109 28.02 6.02 -2.49
CA SER A 109 29.29 5.37 -2.15
C SER A 109 29.15 3.92 -1.71
N SER A 110 27.96 3.51 -1.28
CA SER A 110 27.71 2.15 -0.80
C SER A 110 27.37 1.14 -1.90
N GLY A 111 27.02 1.60 -3.09
CA GLY A 111 26.63 0.76 -4.22
C GLY A 111 25.29 0.03 -4.04
N CYS A 112 24.47 0.41 -3.06
CA CYS A 112 23.20 -0.24 -2.74
C CYS A 112 22.02 0.23 -3.60
N CYS A 113 22.17 1.28 -4.33
CA CYS A 113 21.12 1.83 -5.20
C CYS A 113 21.61 2.05 -6.61
#